data_3e23a44704dd39c821785892e3b8f4c7
#
_entry.id   3e23a44704dd39c821785892e3b8f4c7
#
_cell.length_a   1.000
_cell.length_b   1.000
_cell.length_c   1.000
_cell.angle_alpha   90.00
_cell.angle_beta   90.00
_cell.angle_gamma   90.00
#
_symmetry.space_group_name_H-M   'P 1'
#
loop_
_entity.id
_entity.type
_entity.pdbx_description
1 polymer ?
#
loop_
_entity_poly.entity_id
_entity_poly.type
_entity_poly.pdbx_seq_one_letter_code
_entity_poly.pdbx_strand_id
1 'polypeptide(L)'
;MARSQRICAAAALGAGIPFLLISAKKPGDDTSNPLYKEVNVVMTPNATGKPNPPAGFVHPGVLVNRAQLDEIKRRVAASIEPQKSAFEALKSSKWGSLNYTPHPRQTVECGSNSNPDYGCKDEQNDSEAAYGQALLWYITSDKRYAENAIKILDAWSSTLTGGHINNNGQVQASWTGDVFPRAAEIIRYTYNAWPDTSIVRFQNMLTTQFLPSLFHGTCENGNKELTQSEAIINIGVFTDNRSAFEHGIRIWRGRAPAYIYLKSDGPKPIEPPGCGPALWGNKGFTPELVDGLLQETARDSGHANMALAGMVDAAETARQQGIDLYAEQGKRIMSALEFQAQYLPPNNAKPPENLEFHLHPTWEIAYNHYHDRLGYGLPKIAAVLPGNRPTGVNHHMAWETLTHADMGATGLPSLKK
;
A
#
# COMPACT_ATOMS: atom_id res chain seq x y z
N MET A 1 -53.09 -24.48 -34.01
CA MET A 1 -53.86 -23.27 -33.63
C MET A 1 -52.93 -22.20 -33.13
N ALA A 2 -52.76 -21.18 -33.93
CA ALA A 2 -51.87 -20.07 -33.68
C ALA A 2 -52.48 -19.08 -32.68
N ARG A 3 -51.64 -18.50 -31.81
CA ARG A 3 -51.92 -17.14 -31.26
C ARG A 3 -50.65 -16.33 -31.24
N SER A 4 -50.59 -15.41 -32.15
CA SER A 4 -49.80 -14.22 -32.25
C SER A 4 -49.90 -13.39 -30.97
N GLN A 5 -48.76 -12.91 -30.45
CA GLN A 5 -48.76 -11.72 -29.61
C GLN A 5 -47.78 -10.69 -30.14
N ARG A 6 -48.31 -9.51 -30.25
CA ARG A 6 -47.75 -8.32 -30.87
C ARG A 6 -46.62 -7.71 -30.03
N ILE A 7 -45.58 -7.33 -30.70
CA ILE A 7 -44.50 -6.48 -30.18
C ILE A 7 -45.08 -5.05 -30.07
N CYS A 8 -45.04 -4.50 -28.84
CA CYS A 8 -45.10 -3.06 -28.64
C CYS A 8 -43.71 -2.56 -28.32
N ALA A 9 -43.13 -1.80 -29.22
CA ALA A 9 -41.93 -1.03 -28.98
C ALA A 9 -42.30 0.18 -28.11
N ALA A 10 -41.62 0.32 -26.98
CA ALA A 10 -41.55 1.59 -26.25
C ALA A 10 -40.07 1.91 -26.06
N ALA A 11 -39.63 2.94 -26.74
CA ALA A 11 -38.34 3.56 -26.51
C ALA A 11 -38.36 4.26 -25.17
N ALA A 12 -37.43 3.92 -24.29
CA ALA A 12 -37.06 4.74 -23.14
C ALA A 12 -35.54 4.84 -23.06
N LEU A 13 -35.07 6.00 -23.31
CA LEU A 13 -33.73 6.49 -23.01
C LEU A 13 -33.51 6.43 -21.49
N GLY A 14 -32.40 5.79 -21.10
CA GLY A 14 -31.96 5.75 -19.70
C GLY A 14 -30.91 4.68 -19.53
N ALA A 15 -29.68 4.97 -19.91
CA ALA A 15 -28.57 4.07 -19.65
C ALA A 15 -28.25 4.10 -18.14
N GLY A 16 -28.96 3.30 -17.36
CA GLY A 16 -28.58 2.90 -16.02
C GLY A 16 -27.65 1.70 -16.13
N ILE A 17 -26.40 1.86 -15.77
CA ILE A 17 -25.45 0.77 -15.62
C ILE A 17 -25.95 -0.11 -14.46
N PRO A 18 -26.03 -1.45 -14.61
CA PRO A 18 -26.56 -2.31 -13.57
C PRO A 18 -25.66 -2.31 -12.34
N PHE A 19 -26.26 -2.13 -11.18
CA PHE A 19 -25.62 -2.35 -9.88
C PHE A 19 -25.20 -3.82 -9.80
N LEU A 20 -23.88 -4.06 -9.74
CA LEU A 20 -23.36 -5.38 -9.43
C LEU A 20 -23.25 -5.51 -7.91
N LEU A 21 -24.26 -6.10 -7.27
CA LEU A 21 -24.15 -6.60 -5.91
C LEU A 21 -23.29 -7.86 -5.96
N ILE A 22 -22.01 -7.72 -5.69
CA ILE A 22 -21.12 -8.88 -5.56
C ILE A 22 -21.26 -9.41 -4.13
N SER A 23 -22.21 -10.35 -3.95
CA SER A 23 -22.25 -11.24 -2.80
C SER A 23 -21.52 -12.52 -3.17
N ALA A 24 -20.21 -12.54 -3.05
CA ALA A 24 -19.43 -13.77 -3.21
C ALA A 24 -19.12 -14.35 -1.83
N LYS A 25 -19.99 -15.23 -1.32
CA LYS A 25 -19.64 -16.10 -0.18
C LYS A 25 -18.65 -17.15 -0.66
N LYS A 26 -17.38 -17.04 -0.20
CA LYS A 26 -16.45 -18.16 -0.22
C LYS A 26 -16.73 -19.10 0.97
N PRO A 27 -16.55 -20.42 0.85
CA PRO A 27 -16.60 -21.33 2.00
C PRO A 27 -15.50 -20.93 3.00
N GLY A 28 -15.90 -20.49 4.19
CA GLY A 28 -15.01 -20.03 5.26
C GLY A 28 -15.13 -18.55 5.65
N ASP A 29 -15.96 -17.77 4.95
CA ASP A 29 -16.19 -16.37 5.31
C ASP A 29 -17.00 -16.28 6.62
N ASP A 30 -16.34 -15.90 7.70
CA ASP A 30 -16.99 -15.53 8.95
C ASP A 30 -17.55 -14.10 8.86
N THR A 31 -18.78 -14.00 8.38
CA THR A 31 -19.52 -12.71 8.30
C THR A 31 -19.88 -12.14 9.67
N SER A 32 -19.56 -12.83 10.77
CA SER A 32 -19.80 -12.36 12.14
C SER A 32 -18.75 -11.34 12.61
N ASN A 33 -17.58 -11.27 11.92
CA ASN A 33 -16.54 -10.33 12.29
C ASN A 33 -16.98 -8.87 12.04
N PRO A 34 -17.06 -8.02 13.09
CA PRO A 34 -17.51 -6.64 12.96
C PRO A 34 -16.62 -5.78 12.05
N LEU A 35 -15.35 -6.16 11.79
CA LEU A 35 -14.47 -5.48 10.85
C LEU A 35 -14.89 -5.69 9.39
N TYR A 36 -15.54 -6.83 9.11
CA TYR A 36 -15.90 -7.26 7.76
C TYR A 36 -17.42 -7.26 7.52
N LYS A 37 -18.24 -6.66 8.43
CA LYS A 37 -19.65 -6.46 8.14
C LYS A 37 -19.81 -5.76 6.80
N GLU A 38 -20.71 -6.28 5.97
CA GLU A 38 -21.04 -5.73 4.67
C GLU A 38 -21.22 -4.21 4.76
N VAL A 39 -20.23 -3.49 4.27
CA VAL A 39 -20.38 -2.09 3.94
C VAL A 39 -20.90 -2.09 2.53
N ASN A 40 -22.08 -1.51 2.28
CA ASN A 40 -22.54 -1.23 0.92
C ASN A 40 -21.55 -0.23 0.30
N VAL A 41 -20.45 -0.75 -0.21
CA VAL A 41 -19.50 0.05 -0.98
C VAL A 41 -20.14 0.29 -2.32
N VAL A 42 -20.68 1.49 -2.49
CA VAL A 42 -21.16 1.93 -3.80
C VAL A 42 -19.94 2.08 -4.69
N MET A 43 -19.65 1.05 -5.46
CA MET A 43 -18.56 1.04 -6.45
C MET A 43 -19.03 1.83 -7.69
N THR A 44 -19.26 3.14 -7.53
CA THR A 44 -19.52 4.01 -8.68
C THR A 44 -18.21 4.62 -9.14
N PRO A 45 -17.70 4.26 -10.32
CA PRO A 45 -16.60 4.98 -10.91
C PRO A 45 -17.00 6.44 -11.13
N ASN A 46 -16.10 7.37 -10.90
CA ASN A 46 -16.32 8.75 -11.30
C ASN A 46 -16.46 8.80 -12.83
N ALA A 47 -17.66 9.03 -13.32
CA ALA A 47 -18.01 8.91 -14.73
C ALA A 47 -17.28 9.91 -15.67
N THR A 48 -16.59 10.90 -15.11
CA THR A 48 -15.99 11.98 -15.91
C THR A 48 -14.46 11.95 -15.97
N GLY A 49 -13.79 11.07 -15.19
CA GLY A 49 -12.32 11.03 -15.12
C GLY A 49 -11.65 12.31 -14.59
N LYS A 50 -12.39 13.41 -14.47
CA LYS A 50 -11.87 14.67 -13.94
C LYS A 50 -11.79 14.62 -12.42
N PRO A 51 -10.77 15.28 -11.83
CA PRO A 51 -10.74 15.48 -10.39
C PRO A 51 -12.01 16.22 -9.98
N ASN A 52 -12.97 15.50 -9.46
CA ASN A 52 -14.13 16.12 -8.89
C ASN A 52 -13.89 16.19 -7.39
N PRO A 53 -13.78 17.37 -6.79
CA PRO A 53 -13.71 17.49 -5.35
C PRO A 53 -15.13 17.50 -4.76
N PRO A 54 -15.72 16.35 -4.45
CA PRO A 54 -16.71 16.36 -3.42
C PRO A 54 -15.98 16.11 -2.12
N ALA A 55 -16.01 17.07 -1.26
CA ALA A 55 -15.74 16.99 0.16
C ALA A 55 -14.68 15.96 0.56
N GLY A 56 -13.40 16.08 0.06
CA GLY A 56 -12.60 15.54 1.00
C GLY A 56 -11.29 14.89 0.82
N PHE A 57 -10.84 14.37 -0.31
CA PHE A 57 -9.48 13.86 -0.42
C PHE A 57 -8.49 14.93 -0.90
N VAL A 58 -7.25 14.85 -0.39
CA VAL A 58 -6.11 15.63 -0.88
C VAL A 58 -5.45 14.86 -2.02
N HIS A 59 -5.17 15.52 -3.16
CA HIS A 59 -4.54 14.91 -4.32
C HIS A 59 -3.37 15.75 -4.88
N PRO A 60 -2.26 15.13 -5.29
CA PRO A 60 -1.92 13.76 -4.94
C PRO A 60 -1.83 13.62 -3.42
N GLY A 61 -2.17 12.45 -2.92
CA GLY A 61 -2.29 12.23 -1.48
C GLY A 61 -2.20 10.76 -1.07
N VAL A 62 -1.73 9.88 -1.96
CA VAL A 62 -1.34 8.52 -1.62
C VAL A 62 0.16 8.51 -1.35
N LEU A 63 0.55 8.20 -0.14
CA LEU A 63 1.90 8.16 0.43
C LEU A 63 2.62 9.52 0.41
N VAL A 64 2.56 10.25 -0.69
CA VAL A 64 3.19 11.59 -0.85
C VAL A 64 2.17 12.61 -1.35
N ASN A 65 2.37 13.87 -0.98
CA ASN A 65 1.59 14.98 -1.50
C ASN A 65 2.44 15.93 -2.38
N ARG A 66 1.77 16.92 -2.98
CA ARG A 66 2.44 17.88 -3.88
C ARG A 66 3.61 18.62 -3.22
N ALA A 67 3.43 19.12 -2.00
CA ALA A 67 4.48 19.89 -1.32
C ALA A 67 5.71 19.01 -1.00
N GLN A 68 5.48 17.73 -0.67
CA GLN A 68 6.56 16.76 -0.48
C GLN A 68 7.28 16.44 -1.81
N LEU A 69 6.53 16.26 -2.89
CA LEU A 69 7.09 16.08 -4.22
C LEU A 69 7.91 17.30 -4.68
N ASP A 70 7.44 18.51 -4.39
CA ASP A 70 8.18 19.76 -4.69
C ASP A 70 9.50 19.83 -3.91
N GLU A 71 9.50 19.42 -2.64
CA GLU A 71 10.71 19.39 -1.82
C GLU A 71 11.70 18.33 -2.30
N ILE A 72 11.23 17.14 -2.70
CA ILE A 72 12.08 16.11 -3.32
C ILE A 72 12.75 16.68 -4.58
N LYS A 73 11.98 17.29 -5.46
CA LYS A 73 12.49 17.93 -6.69
C LYS A 73 13.54 18.99 -6.37
N ARG A 74 13.28 19.85 -5.39
CA ARG A 74 14.22 20.89 -4.97
C ARG A 74 15.53 20.30 -4.44
N ARG A 75 15.45 19.26 -3.58
CA ARG A 75 16.62 18.60 -3.00
C ARG A 75 17.48 17.92 -4.07
N VAL A 76 16.85 17.20 -5.00
CA VAL A 76 17.56 16.55 -6.10
C VAL A 76 18.25 17.59 -6.99
N ALA A 77 17.56 18.68 -7.32
CA ALA A 77 18.13 19.76 -8.13
C ALA A 77 19.31 20.49 -7.43
N ALA A 78 19.24 20.61 -6.11
CA ALA A 78 20.29 21.19 -5.28
C ALA A 78 21.39 20.19 -4.87
N SER A 79 21.33 18.94 -5.36
CA SER A 79 22.27 17.85 -5.00
C SER A 79 22.34 17.59 -3.49
N ILE A 80 21.21 17.70 -2.78
CA ILE A 80 21.12 17.42 -1.35
C ILE A 80 20.97 15.92 -1.12
N GLU A 81 21.81 15.37 -0.27
CA GLU A 81 21.73 13.97 0.15
C GLU A 81 20.72 13.78 1.30
N PRO A 82 20.11 12.61 1.43
CA PRO A 82 20.32 11.38 0.62
C PRO A 82 19.44 11.32 -0.66
N GLN A 83 18.59 12.32 -0.92
CA GLN A 83 17.68 12.31 -2.07
C GLN A 83 18.41 12.26 -3.40
N LYS A 84 19.57 12.91 -3.52
CA LYS A 84 20.34 12.90 -4.78
C LYS A 84 20.78 11.50 -5.16
N SER A 85 21.42 10.79 -4.23
CA SER A 85 21.85 9.41 -4.45
C SER A 85 20.67 8.46 -4.69
N ALA A 86 19.57 8.63 -3.97
CA ALA A 86 18.37 7.82 -4.15
C ALA A 86 17.70 8.07 -5.53
N PHE A 87 17.68 9.31 -6.00
CA PHE A 87 17.23 9.65 -7.35
C PHE A 87 18.10 8.99 -8.44
N GLU A 88 19.42 9.03 -8.30
CA GLU A 88 20.32 8.39 -9.28
C GLU A 88 20.15 6.87 -9.27
N ALA A 89 19.95 6.27 -8.09
CA ALA A 89 19.66 4.84 -7.97
C ALA A 89 18.36 4.46 -8.68
N LEU A 90 17.27 5.21 -8.48
CA LEU A 90 16.02 5.01 -9.21
C LEU A 90 16.21 5.17 -10.72
N LYS A 91 16.83 6.26 -11.16
CA LYS A 91 17.01 6.58 -12.58
C LYS A 91 17.85 5.54 -13.32
N SER A 92 18.85 4.95 -12.66
CA SER A 92 19.71 3.90 -13.24
C SER A 92 19.15 2.49 -13.13
N SER A 93 18.07 2.31 -12.35
CA SER A 93 17.44 1.01 -12.16
C SER A 93 16.66 0.55 -13.40
N LYS A 94 16.29 -0.75 -13.45
CA LYS A 94 15.38 -1.26 -14.47
C LYS A 94 14.02 -0.56 -14.46
N TRP A 95 13.52 -0.16 -13.30
CA TRP A 95 12.24 0.53 -13.11
C TRP A 95 12.25 1.97 -13.61
N GLY A 96 13.41 2.66 -13.57
CA GLY A 96 13.61 3.99 -14.11
C GLY A 96 13.91 4.03 -15.61
N SER A 97 14.04 2.87 -16.26
CA SER A 97 14.38 2.79 -17.69
C SER A 97 13.23 3.27 -18.56
N LEU A 98 13.50 4.21 -19.48
CA LEU A 98 12.54 4.63 -20.51
C LEU A 98 12.20 3.53 -21.52
N ASN A 99 13.01 2.48 -21.59
CA ASN A 99 12.76 1.30 -22.41
C ASN A 99 11.93 0.23 -21.68
N TYR A 100 11.43 0.52 -20.49
CA TYR A 100 10.61 -0.43 -19.73
C TYR A 100 9.36 -0.82 -20.50
N THR A 101 9.09 -2.13 -20.59
CA THR A 101 7.90 -2.66 -21.25
C THR A 101 7.05 -3.40 -20.24
N PRO A 102 5.77 -3.04 -20.07
CA PRO A 102 4.87 -3.75 -19.17
C PRO A 102 4.50 -5.15 -19.70
N HIS A 103 4.20 -6.06 -18.76
CA HIS A 103 3.83 -7.44 -19.04
C HIS A 103 2.48 -7.81 -18.39
N PRO A 104 1.38 -7.12 -18.77
CA PRO A 104 0.08 -7.34 -18.14
C PRO A 104 -0.47 -8.74 -18.43
N ARG A 105 -1.27 -9.25 -17.50
CA ARG A 105 -1.95 -10.54 -17.58
C ARG A 105 -3.46 -10.38 -17.47
N GLN A 106 -4.20 -11.24 -18.15
CA GLN A 106 -5.66 -11.25 -18.01
C GLN A 106 -6.09 -11.71 -16.61
N THR A 107 -5.35 -12.66 -16.05
CA THR A 107 -5.52 -13.17 -14.69
C THR A 107 -4.12 -13.29 -14.08
N VAL A 108 -3.97 -12.89 -12.82
CA VAL A 108 -2.73 -13.07 -12.06
C VAL A 108 -2.92 -14.28 -11.15
N GLU A 109 -2.12 -15.32 -11.34
CA GLU A 109 -2.19 -16.54 -10.53
C GLU A 109 -0.93 -16.71 -9.69
N CYS A 110 -1.07 -16.58 -8.36
CA CYS A 110 0.02 -16.63 -7.41
C CYS A 110 -0.16 -17.78 -6.41
N GLY A 111 0.62 -18.82 -6.58
CA GLY A 111 0.64 -19.96 -5.68
C GLY A 111 1.55 -19.77 -4.46
N SER A 112 1.47 -20.72 -3.53
CA SER A 112 2.35 -20.75 -2.36
C SER A 112 3.82 -20.80 -2.78
N ASN A 113 4.67 -20.02 -2.12
CA ASN A 113 6.09 -19.89 -2.46
C ASN A 113 6.33 -19.53 -3.95
N SER A 114 5.45 -18.68 -4.50
CA SER A 114 5.50 -18.27 -5.93
C SER A 114 5.46 -19.43 -6.92
N ASN A 115 4.72 -20.48 -6.62
CA ASN A 115 4.52 -21.60 -7.54
C ASN A 115 3.03 -22.04 -7.54
N PRO A 116 2.29 -21.80 -8.65
CA PRO A 116 2.73 -21.14 -9.87
C PRO A 116 2.97 -19.63 -9.68
N ASP A 117 3.81 -19.06 -10.56
CA ASP A 117 3.97 -17.61 -10.79
C ASP A 117 3.52 -17.30 -12.22
N TYR A 118 2.24 -16.98 -12.38
CA TYR A 118 1.71 -16.51 -13.65
C TYR A 118 1.32 -15.04 -13.52
N GLY A 119 2.27 -14.16 -13.81
CA GLY A 119 2.08 -12.73 -13.77
C GLY A 119 2.30 -12.05 -12.42
N CYS A 120 2.60 -12.78 -11.35
CA CYS A 120 2.81 -12.18 -10.03
C CYS A 120 4.03 -11.27 -10.01
N LYS A 121 5.16 -11.78 -10.51
CA LYS A 121 6.38 -10.99 -10.59
C LYS A 121 6.32 -9.91 -11.67
N ASP A 122 5.58 -10.16 -12.75
CA ASP A 122 5.31 -9.16 -13.79
C ASP A 122 4.55 -7.97 -13.19
N GLU A 123 3.46 -8.23 -12.47
CA GLU A 123 2.65 -7.20 -11.86
C GLU A 123 3.40 -6.38 -10.80
N GLN A 124 4.19 -7.05 -9.93
CA GLN A 124 5.06 -6.37 -8.98
C GLN A 124 6.05 -5.43 -9.70
N ASN A 125 6.78 -5.94 -10.69
CA ASN A 125 7.73 -5.14 -11.42
C ASN A 125 7.05 -3.96 -12.16
N ASP A 126 5.88 -4.19 -12.74
CA ASP A 126 5.15 -3.18 -13.49
C ASP A 126 4.59 -2.09 -12.57
N SER A 127 4.04 -2.44 -11.40
CA SER A 127 3.57 -1.44 -10.43
C SER A 127 4.72 -0.57 -9.91
N GLU A 128 5.84 -1.18 -9.57
CA GLU A 128 7.04 -0.47 -9.13
C GLU A 128 7.64 0.41 -10.25
N ALA A 129 7.62 -0.07 -11.50
CA ALA A 129 8.06 0.74 -12.63
C ALA A 129 7.13 1.94 -12.86
N ALA A 130 5.81 1.75 -12.77
CA ALA A 130 4.86 2.85 -12.88
C ALA A 130 5.13 3.92 -11.81
N TYR A 131 5.36 3.50 -10.54
CA TYR A 131 5.65 4.42 -9.45
C TYR A 131 7.00 5.13 -9.63
N GLY A 132 8.05 4.39 -9.95
CA GLY A 132 9.36 4.96 -10.22
C GLY A 132 9.35 5.97 -11.40
N GLN A 133 8.65 5.65 -12.48
CA GLN A 133 8.47 6.55 -13.62
C GLN A 133 7.66 7.80 -13.25
N ALA A 134 6.63 7.68 -12.40
CA ALA A 134 5.86 8.82 -11.91
C ALA A 134 6.71 9.77 -11.05
N LEU A 135 7.56 9.24 -10.16
CA LEU A 135 8.52 10.03 -9.40
C LEU A 135 9.54 10.74 -10.32
N LEU A 136 10.12 10.01 -11.28
CA LEU A 136 11.07 10.57 -12.26
C LEU A 136 10.42 11.66 -13.10
N TRP A 137 9.17 11.49 -13.53
CA TRP A 137 8.40 12.55 -14.20
C TRP A 137 8.37 13.81 -13.35
N TYR A 138 7.92 13.70 -12.09
CA TYR A 138 7.74 14.89 -11.26
C TYR A 138 9.06 15.62 -11.00
N ILE A 139 10.11 14.86 -10.72
CA ILE A 139 11.43 15.40 -10.39
C ILE A 139 12.08 16.05 -11.61
N THR A 140 12.07 15.39 -12.78
CA THR A 140 12.80 15.83 -13.96
C THR A 140 11.99 16.74 -14.88
N SER A 141 10.67 16.69 -14.81
CA SER A 141 9.74 17.28 -15.79
C SER A 141 9.91 16.73 -17.22
N ASP A 142 10.57 15.57 -17.38
CA ASP A 142 10.69 14.89 -18.65
C ASP A 142 9.43 14.05 -18.90
N LYS A 143 8.59 14.50 -19.84
CA LYS A 143 7.29 13.89 -20.16
C LYS A 143 7.37 12.42 -20.55
N ARG A 144 8.51 11.96 -21.07
CA ARG A 144 8.70 10.54 -21.45
C ARG A 144 8.49 9.60 -20.27
N TYR A 145 8.84 10.02 -19.05
CA TYR A 145 8.56 9.26 -17.83
C TYR A 145 7.07 9.21 -17.52
N ALA A 146 6.35 10.33 -17.65
CA ALA A 146 4.90 10.32 -17.46
C ALA A 146 4.18 9.45 -18.50
N GLU A 147 4.57 9.59 -19.78
CA GLU A 147 4.03 8.79 -20.89
C GLU A 147 4.29 7.29 -20.69
N ASN A 148 5.45 6.92 -20.12
CA ASN A 148 5.79 5.54 -19.83
C ASN A 148 5.02 4.99 -18.61
N ALA A 149 4.84 5.79 -17.55
CA ALA A 149 3.97 5.42 -16.43
C ALA A 149 2.53 5.18 -16.92
N ILE A 150 1.98 6.07 -17.74
CA ILE A 150 0.64 5.90 -18.33
C ILE A 150 0.57 4.62 -19.18
N LYS A 151 1.58 4.35 -19.99
CA LYS A 151 1.65 3.11 -20.80
C LYS A 151 1.53 1.85 -19.91
N ILE A 152 2.17 1.84 -18.75
CA ILE A 152 2.10 0.72 -17.82
C ILE A 152 0.70 0.61 -17.21
N LEU A 153 0.17 1.73 -16.68
CA LEU A 153 -1.16 1.78 -16.05
C LEU A 153 -2.28 1.41 -17.04
N ASP A 154 -2.18 1.89 -18.27
CA ASP A 154 -3.14 1.60 -19.34
C ASP A 154 -3.05 0.14 -19.82
N ALA A 155 -1.85 -0.43 -19.89
CA ALA A 155 -1.66 -1.83 -20.26
C ALA A 155 -2.36 -2.76 -19.26
N TRP A 156 -2.17 -2.56 -17.95
CA TRP A 156 -2.83 -3.36 -16.92
C TRP A 156 -4.33 -3.14 -16.91
N SER A 157 -4.81 -1.89 -16.94
CA SER A 157 -6.24 -1.59 -16.90
C SER A 157 -7.03 -2.04 -18.12
N SER A 158 -6.35 -2.27 -19.25
CA SER A 158 -6.98 -2.83 -20.45
C SER A 158 -6.93 -4.37 -20.52
N THR A 159 -6.11 -5.02 -19.69
CA THR A 159 -5.83 -6.45 -19.80
C THR A 159 -6.35 -7.25 -18.61
N LEU A 160 -6.17 -6.78 -17.37
CA LEU A 160 -6.56 -7.51 -16.16
C LEU A 160 -8.09 -7.52 -16.02
N THR A 161 -8.70 -8.68 -16.25
CA THR A 161 -10.17 -8.90 -16.18
C THR A 161 -10.57 -10.12 -15.37
N GLY A 162 -9.62 -11.00 -15.05
CA GLY A 162 -9.81 -12.24 -14.27
C GLY A 162 -9.33 -12.14 -12.80
N GLY A 163 -8.90 -10.97 -12.36
CA GLY A 163 -8.46 -10.73 -10.98
C GLY A 163 -7.23 -11.54 -10.56
N HIS A 164 -7.13 -11.77 -9.26
CA HIS A 164 -6.02 -12.46 -8.60
C HIS A 164 -6.50 -13.76 -7.99
N ILE A 165 -5.86 -14.86 -8.32
CA ILE A 165 -6.29 -16.21 -7.92
C ILE A 165 -5.16 -17.00 -7.26
N ASN A 166 -5.52 -18.16 -6.71
CA ASN A 166 -4.66 -19.07 -5.97
C ASN A 166 -4.30 -18.56 -4.57
N ASN A 167 -3.50 -19.33 -3.80
CA ASN A 167 -3.26 -19.15 -2.36
C ASN A 167 -2.68 -17.77 -1.98
N ASN A 168 -1.84 -17.21 -2.84
CA ASN A 168 -1.24 -15.90 -2.64
C ASN A 168 -1.87 -14.80 -3.51
N GLY A 169 -2.96 -15.09 -4.25
CA GLY A 169 -3.61 -14.09 -5.09
C GLY A 169 -4.06 -12.86 -4.31
N GLN A 170 -4.62 -13.05 -3.12
CA GLN A 170 -5.08 -11.95 -2.28
C GLN A 170 -3.92 -11.06 -1.77
N VAL A 171 -2.82 -11.65 -1.31
CA VAL A 171 -1.66 -10.88 -0.87
C VAL A 171 -0.96 -10.20 -2.05
N GLN A 172 -0.94 -10.84 -3.22
CA GLN A 172 -0.45 -10.22 -4.46
C GLN A 172 -1.27 -8.97 -4.82
N ALA A 173 -2.60 -9.08 -4.80
CA ALA A 173 -3.49 -7.95 -5.02
C ALA A 173 -3.27 -6.82 -3.99
N SER A 174 -2.86 -7.15 -2.75
CA SER A 174 -2.53 -6.12 -1.77
C SER A 174 -1.23 -5.39 -2.12
N TRP A 175 -0.14 -6.11 -2.42
CA TRP A 175 1.16 -5.50 -2.73
C TRP A 175 1.14 -4.59 -3.97
N THR A 176 0.40 -4.97 -5.00
CA THR A 176 0.33 -4.17 -6.23
C THR A 176 -0.82 -3.16 -6.22
N GLY A 177 -1.89 -3.48 -5.48
CA GLY A 177 -3.03 -2.59 -5.25
C GLY A 177 -2.71 -1.39 -4.35
N ASP A 178 -1.60 -1.42 -3.62
CA ASP A 178 -1.10 -0.24 -2.92
C ASP A 178 -0.19 0.62 -3.81
N VAL A 179 0.72 0.00 -4.59
CA VAL A 179 1.73 0.71 -5.39
C VAL A 179 1.14 1.36 -6.64
N PHE A 180 0.24 0.71 -7.35
CA PHE A 180 -0.40 1.29 -8.54
C PHE A 180 -1.10 2.62 -8.26
N PRO A 181 -1.88 2.80 -7.17
CA PRO A 181 -2.45 4.11 -6.82
C PRO A 181 -1.39 5.18 -6.52
N ARG A 182 -0.22 4.84 -5.95
CA ARG A 182 0.88 5.81 -5.73
C ARG A 182 1.32 6.44 -7.05
N ALA A 183 1.51 5.61 -8.08
CA ALA A 183 1.86 6.09 -9.42
C ALA A 183 0.74 6.91 -10.05
N ALA A 184 -0.48 6.37 -10.01
CA ALA A 184 -1.65 6.96 -10.65
C ALA A 184 -2.02 8.34 -10.07
N GLU A 185 -1.89 8.52 -8.75
CA GLU A 185 -2.08 9.81 -8.07
C GLU A 185 -1.11 10.88 -8.59
N ILE A 186 0.18 10.56 -8.64
CA ILE A 186 1.17 11.50 -9.13
C ILE A 186 0.84 11.89 -10.58
N ILE A 187 0.59 10.92 -11.45
CA ILE A 187 0.35 11.20 -12.89
C ILE A 187 -0.96 11.97 -13.06
N ARG A 188 -2.08 11.51 -12.49
CA ARG A 188 -3.39 12.13 -12.68
C ARG A 188 -3.42 13.60 -12.27
N TYR A 189 -2.74 13.96 -11.21
CA TYR A 189 -2.80 15.31 -10.64
C TYR A 189 -1.60 16.21 -11.00
N THR A 190 -0.63 15.69 -11.78
CA THR A 190 0.55 16.48 -12.17
C THR A 190 0.85 16.47 -13.66
N TYR A 191 0.22 15.58 -14.44
CA TYR A 191 0.41 15.47 -15.89
C TYR A 191 -0.94 15.47 -16.62
N ASN A 192 -1.18 16.49 -17.44
CA ASN A 192 -2.50 16.76 -18.02
C ASN A 192 -2.87 15.92 -19.26
N ALA A 193 -1.99 15.03 -19.72
CA ALA A 193 -2.21 14.30 -20.97
C ALA A 193 -2.60 12.82 -20.75
N TRP A 194 -2.92 12.39 -19.53
CA TRP A 194 -3.57 11.10 -19.32
C TRP A 194 -5.06 11.22 -19.64
N PRO A 195 -5.60 10.51 -20.67
CA PRO A 195 -6.98 10.67 -21.08
C PRO A 195 -7.99 10.27 -19.97
N ASP A 196 -9.05 11.05 -19.81
CA ASP A 196 -10.10 10.77 -18.82
C ASP A 196 -10.68 9.34 -18.94
N THR A 197 -10.85 8.85 -20.18
CA THR A 197 -11.32 7.48 -20.44
C THR A 197 -10.35 6.41 -19.94
N SER A 198 -9.06 6.65 -20.01
CA SER A 198 -8.02 5.77 -19.47
C SER A 198 -8.02 5.81 -17.93
N ILE A 199 -8.16 6.99 -17.35
CA ILE A 199 -8.28 7.16 -15.89
C ILE A 199 -9.48 6.37 -15.36
N VAL A 200 -10.66 6.51 -15.99
CA VAL A 200 -11.87 5.76 -15.61
C VAL A 200 -11.67 4.25 -15.74
N ARG A 201 -11.03 3.80 -16.82
CA ARG A 201 -10.71 2.38 -17.01
C ARG A 201 -9.78 1.86 -15.89
N PHE A 202 -8.79 2.64 -15.50
CA PHE A 202 -7.87 2.28 -14.43
C PHE A 202 -8.57 2.26 -13.06
N GLN A 203 -9.45 3.23 -12.77
CA GLN A 203 -10.30 3.20 -11.57
C GLN A 203 -11.20 1.96 -11.55
N ASN A 204 -11.79 1.61 -12.70
CA ASN A 204 -12.61 0.40 -12.82
C ASN A 204 -11.82 -0.88 -12.55
N MET A 205 -10.59 -0.98 -13.06
CA MET A 205 -9.72 -2.13 -12.76
C MET A 205 -9.49 -2.25 -11.25
N LEU A 206 -9.11 -1.18 -10.58
CA LEU A 206 -8.87 -1.21 -9.13
C LEU A 206 -10.13 -1.60 -8.34
N THR A 207 -11.29 -1.09 -8.71
CA THR A 207 -12.54 -1.37 -7.99
C THR A 207 -13.12 -2.76 -8.28
N THR A 208 -12.87 -3.34 -9.47
CA THR A 208 -13.48 -4.61 -9.87
C THR A 208 -12.53 -5.79 -9.82
N GLN A 209 -11.22 -5.58 -9.94
CA GLN A 209 -10.23 -6.67 -9.95
C GLN A 209 -9.42 -6.76 -8.65
N PHE A 210 -9.29 -5.67 -7.89
CA PHE A 210 -8.53 -5.63 -6.63
C PHE A 210 -9.44 -5.62 -5.39
N LEU A 211 -10.31 -4.63 -5.23
CA LEU A 211 -11.11 -4.48 -4.02
C LEU A 211 -11.90 -5.74 -3.61
N PRO A 212 -12.54 -6.50 -4.52
CA PRO A 212 -13.31 -7.68 -4.10
C PRO A 212 -12.47 -8.74 -3.38
N SER A 213 -11.20 -8.90 -3.76
CA SER A 213 -10.29 -9.85 -3.12
C SER A 213 -9.72 -9.35 -1.78
N LEU A 214 -9.70 -8.03 -1.58
CA LEU A 214 -9.12 -7.39 -0.39
C LEU A 214 -10.12 -7.16 0.74
N PHE A 215 -11.40 -7.04 0.39
CA PHE A 215 -12.42 -6.44 1.25
C PHE A 215 -12.76 -7.27 2.50
N HIS A 216 -12.60 -8.59 2.44
CA HIS A 216 -13.05 -9.49 3.50
C HIS A 216 -11.97 -9.86 4.53
N GLY A 217 -10.72 -9.47 4.31
CA GLY A 217 -9.62 -9.88 5.16
C GLY A 217 -9.38 -11.40 5.14
N THR A 218 -8.48 -11.89 5.96
CA THR A 218 -8.14 -13.33 6.00
C THR A 218 -8.04 -13.90 7.40
N CYS A 219 -7.86 -13.12 8.43
CA CYS A 219 -7.46 -13.52 9.78
C CYS A 219 -6.17 -14.39 9.83
N GLU A 220 -5.37 -14.42 8.76
CA GLU A 220 -4.19 -15.30 8.72
C GLU A 220 -3.02 -14.70 9.51
N ASN A 221 -2.49 -13.55 9.05
CA ASN A 221 -1.35 -12.90 9.68
C ASN A 221 -1.28 -11.40 9.34
N GLY A 222 -0.43 -10.68 10.06
CA GLY A 222 -0.33 -9.24 9.94
C GLY A 222 0.17 -8.77 8.57
N ASN A 223 1.12 -9.46 7.94
CA ASN A 223 1.63 -9.03 6.64
C ASN A 223 0.54 -9.01 5.58
N LYS A 224 -0.37 -9.97 5.58
CA LYS A 224 -1.50 -9.98 4.65
C LYS A 224 -2.51 -8.87 4.96
N GLU A 225 -2.98 -8.78 6.20
CA GLU A 225 -4.07 -7.85 6.52
C GLU A 225 -3.64 -6.39 6.61
N LEU A 226 -2.40 -6.11 7.03
CA LEU A 226 -1.91 -4.73 7.06
C LEU A 226 -1.66 -4.19 5.65
N THR A 227 -1.09 -5.00 4.75
CA THR A 227 -0.96 -4.60 3.35
C THR A 227 -2.30 -4.52 2.61
N GLN A 228 -3.28 -5.39 2.95
CA GLN A 228 -4.65 -5.25 2.44
C GLN A 228 -5.27 -3.93 2.88
N SER A 229 -5.12 -3.55 4.16
CA SER A 229 -5.66 -2.29 4.65
C SER A 229 -5.05 -1.09 3.94
N GLU A 230 -3.74 -1.14 3.66
CA GLU A 230 -3.03 -0.13 2.89
C GLU A 230 -3.58 -0.03 1.46
N ALA A 231 -3.66 -1.15 0.74
CA ALA A 231 -4.19 -1.17 -0.62
C ALA A 231 -5.62 -0.62 -0.69
N ILE A 232 -6.51 -1.00 0.24
CA ILE A 232 -7.88 -0.50 0.30
C ILE A 232 -7.90 1.02 0.54
N ILE A 233 -7.06 1.52 1.44
CA ILE A 233 -6.92 2.96 1.73
C ILE A 233 -6.44 3.71 0.47
N ASN A 234 -5.38 3.24 -0.18
CA ASN A 234 -4.79 3.87 -1.35
C ASN A 234 -5.75 3.85 -2.56
N ILE A 235 -6.41 2.72 -2.80
CA ILE A 235 -7.46 2.62 -3.83
C ILE A 235 -8.62 3.57 -3.49
N GLY A 236 -9.04 3.63 -2.23
CA GLY A 236 -10.09 4.52 -1.76
C GLY A 236 -9.80 5.99 -2.05
N VAL A 237 -8.56 6.44 -1.82
CA VAL A 237 -8.13 7.81 -2.14
C VAL A 237 -8.16 8.04 -3.66
N PHE A 238 -7.46 7.20 -4.44
CA PHE A 238 -7.36 7.41 -5.91
C PHE A 238 -8.71 7.37 -6.63
N THR A 239 -9.64 6.54 -6.14
CA THR A 239 -10.98 6.39 -6.74
C THR A 239 -12.03 7.32 -6.15
N ASP A 240 -11.66 8.22 -5.25
CA ASP A 240 -12.58 9.09 -4.49
C ASP A 240 -13.66 8.28 -3.72
N ASN A 241 -13.34 7.04 -3.32
CA ASN A 241 -14.24 6.14 -2.61
C ASN A 241 -14.05 6.22 -1.09
N ARG A 242 -14.79 7.12 -0.45
CA ARG A 242 -14.75 7.33 1.01
C ARG A 242 -15.06 6.06 1.79
N SER A 243 -16.00 5.25 1.33
CA SER A 243 -16.40 4.02 2.00
C SER A 243 -15.29 2.98 2.01
N ALA A 244 -14.57 2.80 0.89
CA ALA A 244 -13.39 1.93 0.84
C ALA A 244 -12.27 2.45 1.75
N PHE A 245 -11.96 3.74 1.68
CA PHE A 245 -10.96 4.37 2.55
C PHE A 245 -11.26 4.12 4.04
N GLU A 246 -12.46 4.41 4.49
CA GLU A 246 -12.88 4.21 5.88
C GLU A 246 -12.88 2.73 6.29
N HIS A 247 -13.18 1.83 5.36
CA HIS A 247 -13.08 0.40 5.60
C HIS A 247 -11.62 -0.04 5.84
N GLY A 248 -10.68 0.40 5.01
CA GLY A 248 -9.25 0.15 5.22
C GLY A 248 -8.76 0.68 6.57
N ILE A 249 -9.19 1.90 6.96
CA ILE A 249 -8.90 2.48 8.29
C ILE A 249 -9.42 1.59 9.43
N ARG A 250 -10.64 1.02 9.29
CA ARG A 250 -11.18 0.12 10.33
C ARG A 250 -10.37 -1.16 10.45
N ILE A 251 -9.97 -1.79 9.33
CA ILE A 251 -9.10 -2.97 9.33
C ILE A 251 -7.78 -2.63 10.02
N TRP A 252 -7.14 -1.54 9.63
CA TRP A 252 -5.88 -1.09 10.22
C TRP A 252 -5.99 -0.93 11.75
N ARG A 253 -7.03 -0.25 12.24
CA ARG A 253 -7.25 -0.03 13.68
C ARG A 253 -7.45 -1.33 14.46
N GLY A 254 -8.08 -2.31 13.85
CA GLY A 254 -8.24 -3.64 14.45
C GLY A 254 -6.96 -4.47 14.44
N ARG A 255 -6.19 -4.36 13.34
CA ARG A 255 -5.03 -5.24 13.12
C ARG A 255 -3.72 -4.69 13.70
N ALA A 256 -3.47 -3.39 13.60
CA ALA A 256 -2.23 -2.78 14.05
C ALA A 256 -1.89 -3.05 15.53
N PRO A 257 -2.81 -2.88 16.49
CA PRO A 257 -2.52 -3.21 17.90
C PRO A 257 -2.30 -4.71 18.13
N ALA A 258 -2.87 -5.58 17.31
CA ALA A 258 -2.74 -7.03 17.44
C ALA A 258 -1.45 -7.57 16.80
N TYR A 259 -0.72 -6.75 16.05
CA TYR A 259 0.47 -7.17 15.30
C TYR A 259 1.79 -6.88 16.03
N ILE A 260 1.84 -5.85 16.87
CA ILE A 260 3.03 -5.46 17.63
C ILE A 260 2.71 -5.59 19.12
N TYR A 261 3.44 -6.44 19.82
CA TYR A 261 3.25 -6.64 21.25
C TYR A 261 3.90 -5.52 22.07
N LEU A 262 3.21 -5.14 23.14
CA LEU A 262 3.75 -4.33 24.24
C LEU A 262 3.46 -5.03 25.57
N LYS A 263 4.39 -4.95 26.52
CA LYS A 263 4.20 -5.48 27.88
C LYS A 263 2.96 -4.91 28.60
N SER A 264 2.54 -3.71 28.20
CA SER A 264 1.29 -3.10 28.68
C SER A 264 0.02 -3.82 28.22
N ASP A 265 0.09 -4.71 27.23
CA ASP A 265 -1.05 -5.52 26.77
C ASP A 265 -1.36 -6.67 27.73
N GLY A 266 -0.45 -6.95 28.67
CA GLY A 266 -0.56 -8.05 29.61
C GLY A 266 0.16 -9.31 29.14
N PRO A 267 -0.18 -10.49 29.68
CA PRO A 267 0.56 -11.74 29.46
C PRO A 267 0.35 -12.35 28.06
N LYS A 268 -0.56 -11.81 27.27
CA LYS A 268 -0.88 -12.28 25.91
C LYS A 268 -0.97 -11.11 24.95
N PRO A 269 -0.62 -11.30 23.67
CA PRO A 269 -0.88 -10.31 22.64
C PRO A 269 -2.38 -10.01 22.50
N ILE A 270 -2.68 -8.80 22.02
CA ILE A 270 -4.05 -8.42 21.66
C ILE A 270 -4.51 -9.30 20.49
N GLU A 271 -5.72 -9.83 20.59
CA GLU A 271 -6.35 -10.58 19.50
C GLU A 271 -6.99 -9.61 18.50
N PRO A 272 -6.79 -9.82 17.18
CA PRO A 272 -7.47 -9.00 16.19
C PRO A 272 -8.99 -9.28 16.26
N PRO A 273 -9.82 -8.24 16.19
CA PRO A 273 -11.27 -8.38 16.34
C PRO A 273 -11.87 -9.41 15.38
N GLY A 274 -12.60 -10.38 15.92
CA GLY A 274 -13.28 -11.43 15.18
C GLY A 274 -12.39 -12.54 14.59
N CYS A 275 -11.08 -12.53 14.85
CA CYS A 275 -10.15 -13.49 14.29
C CYS A 275 -9.64 -14.56 15.28
N GLY A 276 -9.86 -14.39 16.58
CA GLY A 276 -9.23 -15.23 17.60
C GLY A 276 -7.72 -15.00 17.72
N PRO A 277 -7.03 -15.86 18.52
CA PRO A 277 -5.61 -15.70 18.79
C PRO A 277 -4.75 -15.82 17.52
N ALA A 278 -3.90 -14.83 17.28
CA ALA A 278 -2.92 -14.90 16.21
C ALA A 278 -1.74 -15.83 16.58
N LEU A 279 -1.12 -16.44 15.56
CA LEU A 279 0.07 -17.27 15.77
C LEU A 279 1.30 -16.35 15.90
N TRP A 280 2.00 -16.45 17.04
CA TRP A 280 3.23 -15.70 17.34
C TRP A 280 4.52 -16.54 17.29
N GLY A 281 4.38 -17.81 16.99
CA GLY A 281 5.48 -18.75 16.87
C GLY A 281 5.62 -19.34 15.48
N ASN A 282 6.69 -20.09 15.26
CA ASN A 282 6.94 -20.83 14.03
C ASN A 282 7.68 -22.12 14.31
N LYS A 283 7.32 -23.23 13.66
CA LYS A 283 7.99 -24.52 13.71
C LYS A 283 8.29 -25.04 15.15
N GLY A 284 7.34 -24.84 16.07
CA GLY A 284 7.48 -25.27 17.46
C GLY A 284 8.24 -24.31 18.37
N PHE A 285 8.75 -23.21 17.83
CA PHE A 285 9.37 -22.13 18.59
C PHE A 285 8.36 -20.98 18.81
N THR A 286 8.29 -20.48 20.05
CA THR A 286 7.52 -19.28 20.40
C THR A 286 8.46 -18.28 21.06
N PRO A 287 8.63 -17.06 20.49
CA PRO A 287 9.54 -16.08 21.05
C PRO A 287 9.03 -15.54 22.40
N GLU A 288 9.96 -15.06 23.22
CA GLU A 288 9.61 -14.28 24.42
C GLU A 288 8.88 -13.00 24.02
N LEU A 289 7.79 -12.70 24.71
CA LEU A 289 7.01 -11.50 24.48
C LEU A 289 7.68 -10.27 25.09
N VAL A 290 8.23 -9.43 24.23
CA VAL A 290 8.93 -8.17 24.58
C VAL A 290 8.36 -6.99 23.82
N ASP A 291 8.54 -5.77 24.35
CA ASP A 291 8.07 -4.55 23.68
C ASP A 291 8.66 -4.46 22.27
N GLY A 292 7.78 -4.26 21.28
CA GLY A 292 8.16 -4.12 19.88
C GLY A 292 8.28 -5.44 19.11
N LEU A 293 8.06 -6.60 19.74
CA LEU A 293 8.00 -7.87 19.01
C LEU A 293 6.85 -7.85 18.01
N LEU A 294 7.14 -8.18 16.76
CA LEU A 294 6.14 -8.30 15.69
C LEU A 294 5.63 -9.75 15.62
N GLN A 295 4.36 -9.94 15.29
CA GLN A 295 3.71 -11.24 15.20
C GLN A 295 4.52 -12.26 14.37
N GLU A 296 5.08 -11.84 13.25
CA GLU A 296 5.80 -12.72 12.33
C GLU A 296 7.32 -12.77 12.55
N THR A 297 7.85 -12.16 13.62
CA THR A 297 9.30 -12.15 13.88
C THR A 297 9.88 -13.58 13.95
N ALA A 298 9.15 -14.53 14.53
CA ALA A 298 9.58 -15.93 14.58
C ALA A 298 9.48 -16.67 13.25
N ARG A 299 8.74 -16.12 12.28
CA ARG A 299 8.65 -16.66 10.92
C ARG A 299 9.87 -16.27 10.11
N ASP A 300 10.08 -15.00 9.90
CA ASP A 300 11.26 -14.37 9.32
C ASP A 300 11.12 -12.84 9.35
N SER A 301 12.26 -12.15 9.25
CA SER A 301 12.29 -10.68 9.27
C SER A 301 11.67 -10.05 8.02
N GLY A 302 11.60 -10.74 6.89
CA GLY A 302 10.98 -10.25 5.66
C GLY A 302 9.48 -10.02 5.83
N HIS A 303 8.75 -11.04 6.26
CA HIS A 303 7.29 -10.93 6.51
C HIS A 303 6.99 -9.93 7.62
N ALA A 304 7.80 -9.92 8.69
CA ALA A 304 7.66 -8.96 9.78
C ALA A 304 7.77 -7.51 9.26
N ASN A 305 8.73 -7.24 8.38
CA ASN A 305 8.93 -5.90 7.81
C ASN A 305 7.91 -5.53 6.73
N MET A 306 7.44 -6.49 5.92
CA MET A 306 6.32 -6.25 4.99
C MET A 306 5.08 -5.75 5.73
N ALA A 307 4.74 -6.38 6.86
CA ALA A 307 3.60 -5.95 7.66
C ALA A 307 3.81 -4.58 8.32
N LEU A 308 5.02 -4.33 8.83
CA LEU A 308 5.36 -3.03 9.41
C LEU A 308 5.32 -1.92 8.35
N ALA A 309 5.82 -2.19 7.14
CA ALA A 309 5.72 -1.26 6.02
C ALA A 309 4.26 -0.96 5.67
N GLY A 310 3.41 -1.98 5.47
CA GLY A 310 1.99 -1.80 5.19
C GLY A 310 1.26 -1.02 6.30
N MET A 311 1.64 -1.23 7.57
CA MET A 311 1.11 -0.44 8.70
C MET A 311 1.49 1.04 8.58
N VAL A 312 2.75 1.31 8.28
CA VAL A 312 3.33 2.67 8.24
C VAL A 312 2.86 3.44 7.00
N ASP A 313 2.86 2.80 5.85
CA ASP A 313 2.45 3.42 4.57
C ASP A 313 0.96 3.74 4.56
N ALA A 314 0.13 2.85 5.13
CA ALA A 314 -1.28 3.14 5.38
C ALA A 314 -1.47 4.35 6.31
N ALA A 315 -0.66 4.45 7.37
CA ALA A 315 -0.71 5.59 8.29
C ALA A 315 -0.24 6.89 7.61
N GLU A 316 0.76 6.83 6.73
CA GLU A 316 1.22 7.98 5.96
C GLU A 316 0.14 8.49 4.99
N THR A 317 -0.49 7.58 4.22
CA THR A 317 -1.62 7.94 3.36
C THR A 317 -2.79 8.52 4.16
N ALA A 318 -3.17 7.89 5.29
CA ALA A 318 -4.23 8.38 6.16
C ALA A 318 -3.92 9.79 6.70
N ARG A 319 -2.65 10.05 7.07
CA ARG A 319 -2.19 11.37 7.53
C ARG A 319 -2.30 12.43 6.43
N GLN A 320 -1.96 12.10 5.17
CA GLN A 320 -2.19 13.00 4.03
C GLN A 320 -3.67 13.38 3.91
N GLN A 321 -4.56 12.50 4.34
CA GLN A 321 -6.00 12.69 4.33
C GLN A 321 -6.58 13.24 5.65
N GLY A 322 -5.70 13.66 6.58
CA GLY A 322 -6.10 14.31 7.84
C GLY A 322 -6.49 13.35 8.98
N ILE A 323 -6.16 12.05 8.87
CA ILE A 323 -6.36 11.05 9.93
C ILE A 323 -5.01 10.63 10.51
N ASP A 324 -4.80 10.85 11.81
CA ASP A 324 -3.53 10.55 12.49
C ASP A 324 -3.49 9.15 13.09
N LEU A 325 -3.29 8.14 12.24
CA LEU A 325 -3.10 6.76 12.69
C LEU A 325 -1.76 6.56 13.42
N TYR A 326 -0.77 7.39 13.13
CA TYR A 326 0.51 7.35 13.82
C TYR A 326 0.36 7.66 15.32
N ALA A 327 -0.45 8.65 15.67
CA ALA A 327 -0.71 8.96 17.08
C ALA A 327 -1.43 7.81 17.80
N GLU A 328 -2.30 7.07 17.10
CA GLU A 328 -3.04 5.96 17.69
C GLU A 328 -2.13 4.78 18.10
N GLN A 329 -1.05 4.50 17.36
CA GLN A 329 -0.18 3.34 17.58
C GLN A 329 1.32 3.71 17.70
N GLY A 330 1.63 4.95 18.01
CA GLY A 330 3.00 5.47 17.98
C GLY A 330 3.98 4.69 18.86
N LYS A 331 3.59 4.36 20.10
CA LYS A 331 4.43 3.57 20.99
C LYS A 331 4.77 2.20 20.39
N ARG A 332 3.79 1.54 19.75
CA ARG A 332 4.01 0.21 19.12
C ARG A 332 4.99 0.31 17.96
N ILE A 333 4.74 1.25 17.03
CA ILE A 333 5.58 1.41 15.84
C ILE A 333 7.01 1.78 16.23
N MET A 334 7.21 2.76 17.12
CA MET A 334 8.54 3.14 17.60
C MET A 334 9.26 1.98 18.31
N SER A 335 8.53 1.23 19.16
CA SER A 335 9.11 0.05 19.84
C SER A 335 9.52 -1.03 18.83
N ALA A 336 8.75 -1.25 17.77
CA ALA A 336 9.06 -2.24 16.73
C ALA A 336 10.32 -1.85 15.93
N LEU A 337 10.46 -0.57 15.58
CA LEU A 337 11.64 -0.05 14.92
C LEU A 337 12.90 -0.26 15.77
N GLU A 338 12.87 0.17 17.02
CA GLU A 338 13.99 0.04 17.95
C GLU A 338 14.31 -1.42 18.28
N PHE A 339 13.27 -2.28 18.41
CA PHE A 339 13.44 -3.72 18.63
C PHE A 339 14.18 -4.40 17.48
N GLN A 340 13.82 -4.13 16.24
CA GLN A 340 14.49 -4.74 15.09
C GLN A 340 15.89 -4.15 14.87
N ALA A 341 16.03 -2.82 14.95
CA ALA A 341 17.27 -2.13 14.68
C ALA A 341 18.40 -2.50 15.66
N GLN A 342 18.09 -2.91 16.90
CA GLN A 342 19.14 -3.26 17.87
C GLN A 342 20.01 -4.44 17.44
N TYR A 343 19.50 -5.34 16.59
CA TYR A 343 20.20 -6.54 16.14
C TYR A 343 20.97 -6.35 14.84
N LEU A 344 20.89 -5.17 14.24
CA LEU A 344 21.53 -4.84 12.97
C LEU A 344 22.75 -3.95 13.15
N PRO A 345 23.73 -4.00 12.24
CA PRO A 345 24.87 -3.08 12.28
C PRO A 345 24.42 -1.61 12.24
N PRO A 346 25.05 -0.70 12.99
CA PRO A 346 26.20 -0.91 13.86
C PRO A 346 25.86 -1.34 15.31
N ASN A 347 24.57 -1.51 15.65
CA ASN A 347 24.15 -1.83 17.02
C ASN A 347 24.58 -3.24 17.46
N ASN A 348 24.42 -4.24 16.58
CA ASN A 348 24.95 -5.61 16.73
C ASN A 348 24.65 -6.31 18.07
N ALA A 349 23.50 -6.03 18.71
CA ALA A 349 23.06 -6.83 19.86
C ALA A 349 22.89 -8.30 19.41
N LYS A 350 23.18 -9.23 20.30
CA LYS A 350 22.96 -10.66 20.01
C LYS A 350 21.45 -10.93 19.91
N PRO A 351 20.95 -11.41 18.76
CA PRO A 351 19.54 -11.78 18.66
C PRO A 351 19.19 -12.91 19.62
N PRO A 352 17.92 -13.00 20.07
CA PRO A 352 17.40 -14.20 20.73
C PRO A 352 17.62 -15.44 19.84
N GLU A 353 17.77 -16.60 20.48
CA GLU A 353 17.90 -17.87 19.78
C GLU A 353 16.71 -18.08 18.81
N ASN A 354 17.00 -18.59 17.61
CA ASN A 354 16.05 -18.85 16.53
C ASN A 354 15.36 -17.60 15.93
N LEU A 355 15.86 -16.39 16.19
CA LEU A 355 15.44 -15.19 15.49
C LEU A 355 16.56 -14.63 14.63
N GLU A 356 16.18 -14.24 13.40
CA GLU A 356 17.09 -13.62 12.44
C GLU A 356 16.55 -12.26 12.01
N PHE A 357 17.47 -11.29 11.86
CA PHE A 357 17.16 -9.92 11.48
C PHE A 357 18.01 -9.50 10.29
N HIS A 358 17.36 -8.92 9.29
CA HIS A 358 17.98 -8.42 8.07
C HIS A 358 17.52 -7.01 7.76
N LEU A 359 18.31 -6.26 7.01
CA LEU A 359 17.93 -4.97 6.45
C LEU A 359 16.84 -5.17 5.38
N HIS A 360 15.84 -4.31 5.43
CA HIS A 360 14.76 -4.25 4.44
C HIS A 360 14.65 -2.83 3.88
N PRO A 361 14.14 -2.63 2.66
CA PRO A 361 14.04 -1.31 2.04
C PRO A 361 12.84 -0.50 2.58
N THR A 362 12.73 -0.42 3.89
CA THR A 362 11.67 0.30 4.63
C THR A 362 12.27 1.01 5.85
N TRP A 363 11.44 1.62 6.69
CA TRP A 363 11.67 2.34 7.96
C TRP A 363 11.89 3.85 7.83
N GLU A 364 12.26 4.38 6.66
CA GLU A 364 12.45 5.82 6.47
C GLU A 364 11.18 6.62 6.74
N ILE A 365 10.02 6.10 6.32
CA ILE A 365 8.73 6.78 6.48
C ILE A 365 8.40 6.95 7.96
N ALA A 366 8.46 5.86 8.73
CA ALA A 366 8.20 5.91 10.16
C ALA A 366 9.24 6.74 10.92
N TYR A 367 10.53 6.60 10.57
CA TYR A 367 11.59 7.39 11.18
C TYR A 367 11.40 8.88 10.92
N ASN A 368 11.12 9.26 9.67
CA ASN A 368 10.81 10.63 9.32
C ASN A 368 9.64 11.18 10.15
N HIS A 369 8.56 10.40 10.30
CA HIS A 369 7.42 10.84 11.07
C HIS A 369 7.78 11.07 12.54
N TYR A 370 8.34 10.07 13.22
CA TYR A 370 8.55 10.18 14.67
C TYR A 370 9.78 10.98 15.04
N HIS A 371 10.88 10.83 14.32
CA HIS A 371 12.13 11.52 14.64
C HIS A 371 12.19 12.91 13.99
N ASP A 372 12.14 12.98 12.65
CA ASP A 372 12.43 14.24 11.96
C ASP A 372 11.33 15.28 12.14
N ARG A 373 10.07 14.86 12.25
CA ARG A 373 8.91 15.74 12.39
C ARG A 373 8.53 15.99 13.84
N LEU A 374 8.59 14.97 14.70
CA LEU A 374 8.09 15.03 16.08
C LEU A 374 9.20 15.07 17.12
N GLY A 375 10.46 14.82 16.76
CA GLY A 375 11.62 14.92 17.66
C GLY A 375 11.77 13.78 18.67
N TYR A 376 11.13 12.63 18.42
CA TYR A 376 11.32 11.45 19.28
C TYR A 376 12.74 10.88 19.14
N GLY A 377 13.35 10.49 20.26
CA GLY A 377 14.63 9.80 20.27
C GLY A 377 14.49 8.35 19.83
N LEU A 378 15.06 8.00 18.68
CA LEU A 378 15.07 6.64 18.11
C LEU A 378 16.53 6.25 17.75
N PRO A 379 17.40 6.07 18.77
CA PRO A 379 18.85 5.99 18.53
C PRO A 379 19.31 4.74 17.76
N LYS A 380 18.60 3.60 17.92
CA LYS A 380 19.04 2.36 17.28
C LYS A 380 18.73 2.38 15.79
N ILE A 381 17.50 2.82 15.42
CA ILE A 381 17.15 2.95 14.01
C ILE A 381 17.94 4.08 13.33
N ALA A 382 18.18 5.19 14.03
CA ALA A 382 19.04 6.28 13.53
C ALA A 382 20.44 5.81 13.14
N ALA A 383 21.00 4.87 13.90
CA ALA A 383 22.32 4.30 13.61
C ALA A 383 22.30 3.35 12.39
N VAL A 384 21.17 2.67 12.13
CA VAL A 384 21.05 1.67 11.05
C VAL A 384 20.74 2.32 9.69
N LEU A 385 19.89 3.35 9.66
CA LEU A 385 19.39 3.94 8.41
C LEU A 385 20.49 4.40 7.44
N PRO A 386 21.61 5.03 7.85
CA PRO A 386 22.64 5.43 6.90
C PRO A 386 23.21 4.26 6.09
N GLY A 387 23.29 3.06 6.69
CA GLY A 387 23.74 1.83 6.01
C GLY A 387 22.69 1.21 5.09
N ASN A 388 21.42 1.65 5.20
CA ASN A 388 20.29 1.19 4.38
C ASN A 388 19.98 2.13 3.19
N ARG A 389 20.64 3.27 3.13
CA ARG A 389 20.40 4.31 2.10
C ARG A 389 21.35 4.14 0.90
N PRO A 390 20.83 4.29 -0.34
CA PRO A 390 19.43 4.46 -0.68
C PRO A 390 18.67 3.14 -0.58
N THR A 391 17.43 3.18 -0.06
CA THR A 391 16.57 2.00 -0.02
C THR A 391 16.23 1.54 -1.44
N GLY A 392 16.24 0.21 -1.63
CA GLY A 392 15.86 -0.43 -2.89
C GLY A 392 14.36 -0.67 -3.01
N VAL A 393 14.03 -1.79 -3.65
CA VAL A 393 12.67 -2.27 -3.89
C VAL A 393 12.54 -3.71 -3.41
N ASN A 394 11.50 -4.00 -2.64
CA ASN A 394 11.10 -5.35 -2.28
C ASN A 394 9.58 -5.41 -2.07
N HIS A 395 8.86 -6.04 -2.98
CA HIS A 395 7.41 -6.06 -3.02
C HIS A 395 6.84 -4.63 -3.07
N HIS A 396 6.10 -4.21 -2.04
CA HIS A 396 5.50 -2.88 -1.94
C HIS A 396 6.40 -1.83 -1.24
N MET A 397 7.51 -2.26 -0.65
CA MET A 397 8.50 -1.37 -0.02
C MET A 397 9.41 -0.78 -1.09
N ALA A 398 9.31 0.52 -1.37
CA ALA A 398 10.06 1.11 -2.46
C ALA A 398 10.37 2.61 -2.28
N TRP A 399 11.58 2.99 -2.62
CA TRP A 399 12.04 4.37 -2.81
C TRP A 399 11.88 5.28 -1.58
N GLU A 400 11.81 4.74 -0.38
CA GLU A 400 11.54 5.50 0.83
C GLU A 400 12.61 6.56 1.13
N THR A 401 13.90 6.26 0.86
CA THR A 401 14.97 7.26 1.00
C THR A 401 14.72 8.47 0.13
N LEU A 402 14.28 8.27 -1.12
CA LEU A 402 13.98 9.38 -2.03
C LEU A 402 12.80 10.20 -1.53
N THR A 403 11.76 9.54 -1.03
CA THR A 403 10.49 10.17 -0.72
C THR A 403 10.39 10.74 0.69
N HIS A 404 11.09 10.17 1.67
CA HIS A 404 10.88 10.51 3.08
C HIS A 404 12.13 10.84 3.90
N ALA A 405 13.34 10.39 3.48
CA ALA A 405 14.52 10.59 4.30
C ALA A 405 14.79 12.09 4.57
N ASP A 406 15.01 12.44 5.82
CA ASP A 406 15.39 13.78 6.30
C ASP A 406 14.44 14.91 5.83
N MET A 407 13.19 14.59 5.53
CA MET A 407 12.21 15.56 4.97
C MET A 407 11.61 16.49 6.04
N GLY A 408 11.74 16.15 7.31
CA GLY A 408 11.20 16.94 8.41
C GLY A 408 9.68 17.18 8.29
N ALA A 409 9.23 18.36 8.71
CA ALA A 409 7.81 18.74 8.66
C ALA A 409 7.34 19.26 7.29
N THR A 410 8.18 19.22 6.26
CA THR A 410 7.86 19.77 4.95
C THR A 410 6.65 19.08 4.32
N GLY A 411 5.70 19.89 3.85
CA GLY A 411 4.52 19.39 3.12
C GLY A 411 3.44 18.74 3.96
N LEU A 412 3.47 18.88 5.29
CA LEU A 412 2.41 18.36 6.15
C LEU A 412 1.14 19.23 6.09
N PRO A 413 -0.05 18.62 5.84
CA PRO A 413 -1.28 19.29 6.19
C PRO A 413 -1.31 19.51 7.71
N SER A 414 -1.78 20.68 8.16
CA SER A 414 -2.01 20.90 9.58
C SER A 414 -3.15 19.97 10.03
N LEU A 415 -2.84 18.99 10.86
CA LEU A 415 -3.86 18.19 11.51
C LEU A 415 -4.70 19.15 12.37
N LYS A 416 -6.00 19.26 12.08
CA LYS A 416 -6.91 19.96 12.98
C LYS A 416 -6.95 19.18 14.29
N LYS A 417 -6.53 19.82 15.37
CA LYS A 417 -6.66 19.31 16.73
C LYS A 417 -8.12 19.12 17.11
#